data_922da20c2d2d197e2ddfcc404c1b4ef7
#
_entry.id   922da20c2d2d197e2ddfcc404c1b4ef7
#
_cell.length_a   1.000
_cell.length_b   1.000
_cell.length_c   1.000
_cell.angle_alpha   90.00
_cell.angle_beta   90.00
_cell.angle_gamma   90.00
#
_symmetry.space_group_name_H-M   'P 1'
#
loop_
_entity.id
_entity.type
_entity.pdbx_description
1 polymer ?
#
loop_
_entity_poly.entity_id
_entity_poly.type
_entity_poly.pdbx_seq_one_letter_code
_entity_poly.pdbx_strand_id
1 'polypeptide(L)'
;MKKIAFYILAAAGLSFVSCDKFLDADSPSAFDTAAVYSNYSLTEGTIFGITEAFCEVNSYRGRFLPWYGFNTDIEWYNTYKPGDGKSDIAAYDCKPNNSQLNLSNGPFPLMYTGIERANLVIDGLRQYGDVQNRSEM
;
A
#
# COMPACT_ATOMS: atom_id res chain seq x y z
N MET A 1 -13.87 6.56 59.03
CA MET A 1 -14.23 5.97 57.76
C MET A 1 -14.40 6.99 56.60
N LYS A 2 -15.10 8.12 56.81
CA LYS A 2 -15.32 9.15 55.76
C LYS A 2 -14.01 9.80 55.24
N LYS A 3 -13.02 10.04 56.10
CA LYS A 3 -11.72 10.66 55.73
C LYS A 3 -10.86 9.72 54.89
N ILE A 4 -10.89 8.40 55.13
CA ILE A 4 -10.12 7.40 54.34
C ILE A 4 -10.70 7.29 52.95
N ALA A 5 -12.03 7.28 52.80
CA ALA A 5 -12.70 7.25 51.49
C ALA A 5 -12.38 8.48 50.64
N PHE A 6 -12.23 9.65 51.26
CA PHE A 6 -11.84 10.89 50.57
C PHE A 6 -10.38 10.81 50.02
N TYR A 7 -9.44 10.24 50.77
CA TYR A 7 -8.06 10.07 50.30
C TYR A 7 -7.94 9.04 49.21
N ILE A 8 -8.73 7.96 49.25
CA ILE A 8 -8.76 6.94 48.19
C ILE A 8 -9.34 7.56 46.92
N LEU A 9 -10.38 8.37 46.99
CA LEU A 9 -10.98 9.04 45.84
C LEU A 9 -10.04 10.08 45.23
N ALA A 10 -9.30 10.83 46.06
CA ALA A 10 -8.29 11.78 45.59
C ALA A 10 -7.09 11.07 44.92
N ALA A 11 -6.64 9.97 45.46
CA ALA A 11 -5.56 9.18 44.86
C ALA A 11 -5.97 8.53 43.53
N ALA A 12 -7.21 8.04 43.40
CA ALA A 12 -7.75 7.52 42.14
C ALA A 12 -7.90 8.60 41.06
N GLY A 13 -8.21 9.85 41.43
CA GLY A 13 -8.29 10.99 40.49
C GLY A 13 -6.95 11.37 39.86
N LEU A 14 -5.85 11.15 40.55
CA LEU A 14 -4.50 11.43 40.04
C LEU A 14 -3.96 10.40 39.04
N SER A 15 -4.54 9.22 38.98
CA SER A 15 -4.11 8.13 38.07
C SER A 15 -4.60 8.33 36.64
N PHE A 16 -5.49 9.27 36.36
CA PHE A 16 -6.02 9.54 35.01
C PHE A 16 -5.28 10.65 34.25
N VAL A 17 -4.21 11.20 34.81
CA VAL A 17 -3.35 12.10 34.06
C VAL A 17 -2.47 11.25 33.16
N SER A 18 -3.03 10.82 32.03
CA SER A 18 -2.30 10.17 30.96
C SER A 18 -1.34 11.19 30.35
N CYS A 19 -0.07 10.92 30.40
CA CYS A 19 0.96 11.71 29.71
C CYS A 19 0.93 11.31 28.21
N ASP A 20 -0.08 11.74 27.45
CA ASP A 20 -0.12 11.51 26.00
C ASP A 20 1.17 12.00 25.32
N LYS A 21 1.67 13.15 25.74
CA LYS A 21 2.91 13.75 25.19
C LYS A 21 4.21 13.01 25.56
N PHE A 22 4.18 12.11 26.55
CA PHE A 22 5.37 11.35 26.93
C PHE A 22 5.61 10.14 26.00
N LEU A 23 4.55 9.69 25.33
CA LEU A 23 4.60 8.57 24.39
C LEU A 23 4.78 9.02 22.93
N ASP A 24 4.57 10.31 22.64
CA ASP A 24 4.89 10.93 21.35
C ASP A 24 6.39 11.26 21.28
N ALA A 25 7.21 10.23 21.17
CA ALA A 25 8.60 10.41 20.80
C ALA A 25 8.66 10.59 19.28
N ASP A 26 8.94 11.82 18.83
CA ASP A 26 9.33 12.05 17.45
C ASP A 26 10.50 11.14 17.12
N SER A 27 10.28 10.15 16.24
CA SER A 27 11.35 9.27 15.79
C SER A 27 12.24 10.06 14.84
N PRO A 28 13.49 10.36 15.20
CA PRO A 28 14.38 11.14 14.33
C PRO A 28 14.75 10.39 13.02
N SER A 29 14.35 9.13 12.91
CA SER A 29 14.56 8.28 11.72
C SER A 29 13.30 8.02 10.91
N ALA A 30 12.11 8.45 11.37
CA ALA A 30 10.89 8.35 10.59
C ALA A 30 10.69 9.63 9.77
N PHE A 31 10.62 9.49 8.46
CA PHE A 31 10.18 10.58 7.60
C PHE A 31 8.70 10.87 7.89
N ASP A 32 8.43 12.04 8.43
CA ASP A 32 7.06 12.54 8.54
C ASP A 32 6.46 12.79 7.15
N THR A 33 5.17 12.55 7.02
CA THR A 33 4.43 12.74 5.76
C THR A 33 4.62 14.16 5.21
N ALA A 34 4.60 15.17 6.08
CA ALA A 34 4.85 16.55 5.69
C ALA A 34 6.26 16.75 5.14
N ALA A 35 7.28 16.16 5.76
CA ALA A 35 8.66 16.24 5.28
C ALA A 35 8.86 15.58 3.91
N VAL A 36 8.17 14.46 3.65
CA VAL A 36 8.24 13.76 2.36
C VAL A 36 7.64 14.63 1.25
N TYR A 37 6.42 15.12 1.44
CA TYR A 37 5.69 15.81 0.37
C TYR A 37 5.99 17.31 0.26
N SER A 38 6.71 17.89 1.21
CA SER A 38 7.30 19.24 1.06
C SER A 38 8.66 19.23 0.33
N ASN A 39 9.25 18.07 0.10
CA ASN A 39 10.56 17.92 -0.55
C ASN A 39 10.40 17.22 -1.91
N TYR A 40 10.84 17.90 -2.98
CA TYR A 40 10.74 17.38 -4.35
C TYR A 40 11.36 15.98 -4.52
N SER A 41 12.61 15.81 -4.10
CA SER A 41 13.33 14.55 -4.29
C SER A 41 12.71 13.37 -3.53
N LEU A 42 12.17 13.62 -2.32
CA LEU A 42 11.48 12.60 -1.56
C LEU A 42 10.12 12.26 -2.19
N THR A 43 9.40 13.26 -2.68
CA THR A 43 8.14 13.06 -3.42
C THR A 43 8.37 12.25 -4.70
N GLU A 44 9.40 12.59 -5.47
CA GLU A 44 9.78 11.83 -6.67
C GLU A 44 10.06 10.36 -6.33
N GLY A 45 10.75 10.08 -5.22
CA GLY A 45 10.96 8.73 -4.71
C GLY A 45 9.66 7.98 -4.42
N THR A 46 8.62 8.65 -3.92
CA THR A 46 7.32 8.03 -3.71
C THR A 46 6.60 7.68 -5.01
N ILE A 47 6.78 8.48 -6.06
CA ILE A 47 6.24 8.20 -7.40
C ILE A 47 6.91 6.95 -8.00
N PHE A 48 8.23 6.80 -7.85
CA PHE A 48 8.92 5.56 -8.23
C PHE A 48 8.38 4.35 -7.47
N GLY A 49 8.02 4.50 -6.19
CA GLY A 49 7.37 3.47 -5.40
C GLY A 49 6.01 3.00 -5.94
N ILE A 50 5.28 3.84 -6.69
CA ILE A 50 4.06 3.45 -7.39
C ILE A 50 4.39 2.51 -8.54
N THR A 51 5.40 2.88 -9.36
CA THR A 51 5.80 2.09 -10.54
C THR A 51 6.42 0.74 -10.15
N GLU A 52 7.04 0.64 -8.98
CA GLU A 52 7.57 -0.61 -8.45
C GLU A 52 6.51 -1.71 -8.39
N ALA A 53 5.28 -1.38 -7.95
CA ALA A 53 4.18 -2.34 -7.86
C ALA A 53 3.85 -2.98 -9.23
N PHE A 54 4.05 -2.26 -10.32
CA PHE A 54 3.85 -2.78 -11.67
C PHE A 54 5.07 -3.54 -12.21
N CYS A 55 6.26 -3.25 -11.71
CA CYS A 55 7.50 -3.90 -12.12
C CYS A 55 7.75 -5.23 -11.39
N GLU A 56 6.94 -5.58 -10.41
CA GLU A 56 7.05 -6.85 -9.70
C GLU A 56 6.83 -8.07 -10.61
N VAL A 57 7.60 -9.14 -10.36
CA VAL A 57 7.54 -10.38 -11.15
C VAL A 57 6.13 -10.98 -11.15
N ASN A 58 5.43 -10.87 -10.04
CA ASN A 58 4.06 -11.39 -9.90
C ASN A 58 2.98 -10.44 -10.43
N SER A 59 3.36 -9.28 -10.97
CA SER A 59 2.50 -8.30 -11.60
C SER A 59 2.70 -8.29 -13.12
N TYR A 60 2.85 -7.14 -13.72
CA TYR A 60 2.98 -6.97 -15.18
C TYR A 60 4.20 -7.67 -15.76
N ARG A 61 5.33 -7.62 -15.05
CA ARG A 61 6.63 -8.03 -15.60
C ARG A 61 6.73 -9.52 -15.91
N GLY A 62 6.18 -10.39 -15.08
CA GLY A 62 6.44 -11.81 -15.20
C GLY A 62 5.23 -12.70 -15.37
N ARG A 63 4.13 -12.40 -14.68
CA ARG A 63 2.95 -13.29 -14.71
C ARG A 63 1.85 -12.78 -15.62
N PHE A 64 1.60 -11.48 -15.60
CA PHE A 64 0.47 -10.92 -16.31
C PHE A 64 0.67 -10.99 -17.84
N LEU A 65 1.76 -10.41 -18.33
CA LEU A 65 2.03 -10.37 -19.77
C LEU A 65 2.17 -11.75 -20.42
N PRO A 66 3.00 -12.69 -19.90
CA PRO A 66 3.14 -14.00 -20.53
C PRO A 66 1.85 -14.78 -20.54
N TRP A 67 1.05 -14.76 -19.48
CA TRP A 67 -0.15 -15.59 -19.42
C TRP A 67 -1.28 -15.08 -20.30
N TYR A 68 -1.43 -13.78 -20.43
CA TYR A 68 -2.41 -13.20 -21.36
C TYR A 68 -1.94 -13.26 -22.82
N GLY A 69 -0.64 -13.30 -23.07
CA GLY A 69 -0.07 -13.44 -24.41
C GLY A 69 -0.15 -14.86 -25.00
N PHE A 70 -0.30 -15.88 -24.16
CA PHE A 70 -0.32 -17.28 -24.61
C PHE A 70 -1.60 -17.73 -25.33
N ASN A 71 -2.61 -16.90 -25.39
CA ASN A 71 -3.87 -17.26 -26.01
C ASN A 71 -4.07 -16.54 -27.34
N THR A 72 -3.18 -16.80 -28.26
CA THR A 72 -3.23 -16.31 -29.63
C THR A 72 -3.27 -17.49 -30.61
N ASP A 73 -3.52 -17.21 -31.89
CA ASP A 73 -3.48 -18.21 -32.95
C ASP A 73 -2.05 -18.71 -33.25
N ILE A 74 -1.02 -18.05 -32.75
CA ILE A 74 0.40 -18.39 -32.95
C ILE A 74 1.10 -18.91 -31.69
N GLU A 75 0.51 -18.71 -30.52
CA GLU A 75 1.08 -19.16 -29.23
C GLU A 75 0.07 -19.99 -28.46
N TRP A 76 0.53 -21.13 -27.94
CA TRP A 76 -0.30 -22.07 -27.19
C TRP A 76 0.37 -22.48 -25.87
N TYR A 77 -0.42 -22.51 -24.79
CA TYR A 77 0.01 -23.04 -23.51
C TYR A 77 0.00 -24.57 -23.53
N ASN A 78 1.16 -25.19 -23.73
CA ASN A 78 1.30 -26.65 -23.99
C ASN A 78 0.95 -27.54 -22.79
N THR A 79 0.86 -27.01 -21.59
CA THR A 79 0.49 -27.76 -20.38
C THR A 79 -0.93 -27.43 -19.90
N TYR A 80 -1.82 -27.09 -20.83
CA TYR A 80 -3.20 -26.76 -20.52
C TYR A 80 -3.92 -27.86 -19.72
N LYS A 81 -4.51 -27.47 -18.58
CA LYS A 81 -5.36 -28.34 -17.74
C LYS A 81 -6.58 -27.51 -17.27
N PRO A 82 -7.81 -27.92 -17.62
CA PRO A 82 -9.01 -27.26 -17.15
C PRO A 82 -9.04 -27.18 -15.61
N GLY A 83 -9.35 -26.00 -15.06
CA GLY A 83 -9.37 -25.76 -13.61
C GLY A 83 -8.00 -25.44 -12.99
N ASP A 84 -6.92 -25.45 -13.77
CA ASP A 84 -5.65 -24.86 -13.33
C ASP A 84 -5.65 -23.37 -13.61
N GLY A 85 -5.36 -22.57 -12.59
CA GLY A 85 -5.47 -21.11 -12.68
C GLY A 85 -4.68 -20.47 -13.81
N LYS A 86 -3.53 -21.03 -14.20
CA LYS A 86 -2.74 -20.53 -15.35
C LYS A 86 -3.40 -20.86 -16.66
N SER A 87 -3.90 -22.10 -16.77
CA SER A 87 -4.60 -22.58 -17.96
C SER A 87 -5.90 -21.81 -18.19
N ASP A 88 -6.64 -21.52 -17.12
CA ASP A 88 -7.88 -20.75 -17.19
C ASP A 88 -7.63 -19.31 -17.68
N ILE A 89 -6.52 -18.68 -17.24
CA ILE A 89 -6.11 -17.36 -17.75
C ILE A 89 -5.76 -17.45 -19.23
N ALA A 90 -4.94 -18.43 -19.63
CA ALA A 90 -4.53 -18.61 -21.01
C ALA A 90 -5.70 -18.95 -21.94
N ALA A 91 -6.75 -19.58 -21.45
CA ALA A 91 -7.96 -19.93 -22.19
C ALA A 91 -9.06 -18.85 -22.16
N TYR A 92 -8.82 -17.69 -21.56
CA TYR A 92 -9.83 -16.65 -21.30
C TYR A 92 -11.06 -17.14 -20.51
N ASP A 93 -10.93 -18.22 -19.75
CA ASP A 93 -11.94 -18.75 -18.82
C ASP A 93 -11.62 -18.40 -17.37
N CYS A 94 -11.10 -17.19 -17.15
CA CYS A 94 -10.66 -16.73 -15.84
C CYS A 94 -11.88 -16.38 -14.96
N LYS A 95 -11.98 -17.06 -13.83
CA LYS A 95 -13.03 -16.84 -12.83
C LYS A 95 -12.58 -15.85 -11.75
N PRO A 96 -13.51 -15.17 -11.06
CA PRO A 96 -13.17 -14.22 -10.00
C PRO A 96 -12.31 -14.80 -8.87
N ASN A 97 -12.40 -16.09 -8.64
CA ASN A 97 -11.61 -16.81 -7.61
C ASN A 97 -10.33 -17.45 -8.15
N ASN A 98 -9.83 -16.99 -9.30
CA ASN A 98 -8.62 -17.55 -9.90
C ASN A 98 -7.43 -17.46 -8.93
N SER A 99 -6.82 -18.62 -8.64
CA SER A 99 -5.74 -18.74 -7.65
C SER A 99 -4.45 -17.99 -8.05
N GLN A 100 -4.24 -17.72 -9.31
CA GLN A 100 -3.04 -17.03 -9.79
C GLN A 100 -3.18 -15.50 -9.73
N LEU A 101 -4.38 -14.99 -9.98
CA LEU A 101 -4.65 -13.55 -9.92
C LEU A 101 -4.83 -13.07 -8.47
N ASN A 102 -5.43 -13.89 -7.61
CA ASN A 102 -5.80 -13.55 -6.24
C ASN A 102 -4.79 -14.02 -5.18
N LEU A 103 -3.58 -14.46 -5.57
CA LEU A 103 -2.50 -14.67 -4.59
C LEU A 103 -2.22 -13.36 -3.85
N SER A 104 -1.83 -13.45 -2.56
CA SER A 104 -1.49 -12.29 -1.73
C SER A 104 -0.39 -11.39 -2.35
N ASN A 105 0.47 -11.98 -3.17
CA ASN A 105 1.49 -11.30 -3.95
C ASN A 105 1.24 -11.41 -5.47
N GLY A 106 -0.01 -11.64 -5.87
CA GLY A 106 -0.41 -11.77 -7.27
C GLY A 106 -0.69 -10.41 -7.94
N PRO A 107 -1.05 -10.44 -9.24
CA PRO A 107 -1.29 -9.22 -10.01
C PRO A 107 -2.36 -8.31 -9.41
N PHE A 108 -3.47 -8.87 -8.97
CA PHE A 108 -4.59 -8.10 -8.46
C PHE A 108 -4.23 -7.28 -7.20
N PRO A 109 -3.72 -7.89 -6.08
CA PRO A 109 -3.31 -7.12 -4.92
C PRO A 109 -2.20 -6.11 -5.22
N LEU A 110 -1.22 -6.45 -6.06
CA LEU A 110 -0.13 -5.54 -6.41
C LEU A 110 -0.60 -4.31 -7.18
N MET A 111 -1.56 -4.47 -8.09
CA MET A 111 -2.17 -3.33 -8.80
C MET A 111 -2.92 -2.41 -7.82
N TYR A 112 -3.68 -2.97 -6.88
CA TYR A 112 -4.35 -2.18 -5.85
C TYR A 112 -3.38 -1.49 -4.91
N THR A 113 -2.25 -2.10 -4.57
CA THR A 113 -1.16 -1.44 -3.84
C THR A 113 -0.61 -0.24 -4.59
N GLY A 114 -0.45 -0.34 -5.91
CA GLY A 114 -0.06 0.79 -6.75
C GLY A 114 -1.09 1.94 -6.71
N ILE A 115 -2.39 1.61 -6.78
CA ILE A 115 -3.48 2.59 -6.68
C ILE A 115 -3.49 3.25 -5.30
N GLU A 116 -3.34 2.49 -4.23
CA GLU A 116 -3.25 3.01 -2.86
C GLU A 116 -2.07 3.99 -2.72
N ARG A 117 -0.89 3.59 -3.16
CA ARG A 117 0.30 4.46 -3.15
C ARG A 117 0.07 5.75 -3.94
N ALA A 118 -0.57 5.68 -5.11
CA ALA A 118 -0.91 6.85 -5.91
C ALA A 118 -1.86 7.80 -5.17
N ASN A 119 -2.89 7.27 -4.52
CA ASN A 119 -3.81 8.07 -3.71
C ASN A 119 -3.10 8.76 -2.54
N LEU A 120 -2.22 8.05 -1.84
CA LEU A 120 -1.42 8.63 -0.75
C LEU A 120 -0.52 9.78 -1.24
N VAL A 121 0.09 9.64 -2.42
CA VAL A 121 0.89 10.72 -3.02
C VAL A 121 0.03 11.92 -3.38
N ILE A 122 -1.14 11.70 -4.00
CA ILE A 122 -2.06 12.78 -4.35
C ILE A 122 -2.53 13.54 -3.11
N ASP A 123 -2.92 12.83 -2.05
CA ASP A 123 -3.40 13.45 -0.83
C ASP A 123 -2.26 14.15 -0.08
N GLY A 124 -1.08 13.54 -0.02
CA GLY A 124 0.10 14.14 0.58
C GLY A 124 0.53 15.44 -0.12
N LEU A 125 0.54 15.45 -1.45
CA LEU A 125 0.84 16.65 -2.23
C LEU A 125 -0.22 17.75 -2.07
N ARG A 126 -1.49 17.39 -1.99
CA ARG A 126 -2.57 18.37 -1.75
C ARG A 126 -2.46 19.02 -0.37
N GLN A 127 -2.00 18.27 0.61
CA GLN A 127 -1.93 18.75 2.00
C GLN A 127 -0.63 19.47 2.31
N TYR A 128 0.49 19.02 1.77
CA TYR A 128 1.83 19.47 2.15
C TYR A 128 2.68 19.99 0.99
N GLY A 129 2.26 19.73 -0.25
CA GLY A 129 2.99 20.16 -1.45
C GLY A 129 2.82 21.65 -1.70
N ASP A 130 3.92 22.36 -1.97
CA ASP A 130 3.92 23.76 -2.37
C ASP A 130 3.80 23.88 -3.91
N VAL A 131 2.69 23.37 -4.45
CA VAL A 131 2.44 23.27 -5.90
C VAL A 131 2.34 24.65 -6.56
N GLN A 132 2.00 25.71 -5.79
CA GLN A 132 1.83 27.06 -6.33
C GLN A 132 3.16 27.78 -6.55
N ASN A 133 4.17 27.45 -5.74
CA ASN A 133 5.48 28.11 -5.77
C ASN A 133 6.58 27.27 -6.41
N ARG A 134 6.34 26.00 -6.69
CA ARG A 134 7.30 25.09 -7.31
C ARG A 134 6.74 24.54 -8.61
N SER A 135 7.21 25.07 -9.73
CA SER A 135 6.88 24.57 -11.07
C SER A 135 7.37 23.14 -11.34
N GLU A 136 8.16 22.59 -10.42
CA GLU A 136 8.78 21.26 -10.49
C GLU A 136 7.94 20.19 -9.78
N MET A 137 6.92 20.58 -9.03
CA MET A 137 5.96 19.67 -8.38
C MET A 137 4.68 19.59 -9.19
#